data_9c96f5f5072baeb3051dd4ec8893e6d2
#
_entry.id   9c96f5f5072baeb3051dd4ec8893e6d2
#
_cell.length_a   1.000
_cell.length_b   1.000
_cell.length_c   1.000
_cell.angle_alpha   90.00
_cell.angle_beta   90.00
_cell.angle_gamma   90.00
#
_symmetry.space_group_name_H-M   'P 1'
#
loop_
_entity.id
_entity.type
_entity.pdbx_description
1 polymer ?
#
loop_
_entity_poly.entity_id
_entity_poly.type
_entity_poly.pdbx_seq_one_letter_code
_entity_poly.pdbx_strand_id
1 'polypeptide(L)'
;MRWLISLAFLSFVLTISHPQLAISSLPSDDMALVPAGEFLMGNPAGSDGLPDEQPQRLISIASFWIDRYEVTNDAYARFVQTTGHRAPANANPASTLWENNVPISGIGTHPVVNVSWEDAVAYCTWIGKRLPTEAEWEKAARGTDGRLYPWGNEWDFAKANSASYWAGRTIDFQSGADWDAFWVKGEGAQISKEKGIKGEVLTMPIGSFPAGVSPYGLYDMAGNVTEWIQDWYNPNYYKDAPLSDPQGPPRGAIKAMRGGSWLKPAISLRTGDRDWGTMDSRPSGTGIRCAKEAS
;
A
#
# COMPACT_ATOMS: atom_id res chain seq x y z
N MET A 1 -74.67 -40.88 -8.28
CA MET A 1 -73.78 -40.55 -7.18
C MET A 1 -72.36 -40.40 -7.75
N ARG A 2 -71.91 -39.17 -7.98
CA ARG A 2 -70.55 -38.83 -8.52
C ARG A 2 -69.73 -38.29 -7.35
N TRP A 3 -68.62 -38.96 -7.03
CA TRP A 3 -67.63 -38.48 -6.06
C TRP A 3 -66.59 -37.62 -6.77
N LEU A 4 -66.49 -36.35 -6.36
CA LEU A 4 -65.43 -35.41 -6.75
C LEU A 4 -64.27 -35.55 -5.77
N ILE A 5 -63.12 -35.99 -6.27
CA ILE A 5 -61.85 -36.01 -5.50
C ILE A 5 -61.15 -34.68 -5.79
N SER A 6 -61.07 -33.81 -4.75
CA SER A 6 -60.26 -32.60 -4.81
C SER A 6 -58.79 -32.92 -4.50
N LEU A 7 -57.91 -32.76 -5.46
CA LEU A 7 -56.45 -32.76 -5.23
C LEU A 7 -56.00 -31.38 -4.75
N ALA A 8 -55.51 -31.27 -3.52
CA ALA A 8 -54.86 -30.10 -3.04
C ALA A 8 -53.35 -30.16 -3.40
N PHE A 9 -52.89 -29.24 -4.27
CA PHE A 9 -51.45 -29.03 -4.53
C PHE A 9 -50.85 -28.23 -3.38
N LEU A 10 -49.99 -28.88 -2.59
CA LEU A 10 -49.13 -28.19 -1.64
C LEU A 10 -47.89 -27.69 -2.36
N SER A 11 -47.82 -26.39 -2.60
CA SER A 11 -46.61 -25.74 -3.13
C SER A 11 -45.59 -25.55 -1.97
N PHE A 12 -44.54 -26.33 -2.01
CA PHE A 12 -43.38 -26.13 -1.14
C PHE A 12 -42.52 -25.00 -1.73
N VAL A 13 -42.54 -23.83 -1.08
CA VAL A 13 -41.60 -22.75 -1.37
C VAL A 13 -40.30 -23.06 -0.60
N LEU A 14 -39.28 -23.55 -1.32
CA LEU A 14 -37.93 -23.64 -0.78
C LEU A 14 -37.35 -22.24 -0.64
N THR A 15 -37.33 -21.72 0.58
CA THR A 15 -36.54 -20.52 0.92
C THR A 15 -35.07 -20.92 1.01
N ILE A 16 -34.31 -20.62 -0.04
CA ILE A 16 -32.84 -20.71 -0.01
C ILE A 16 -32.34 -19.56 0.88
N SER A 17 -32.08 -19.85 2.13
CA SER A 17 -31.37 -18.92 2.99
C SER A 17 -29.90 -18.87 2.55
N HIS A 18 -29.50 -17.79 1.90
CA HIS A 18 -28.10 -17.49 1.70
C HIS A 18 -27.48 -17.25 3.08
N PRO A 19 -26.34 -17.87 3.42
CA PRO A 19 -25.65 -17.53 4.64
C PRO A 19 -25.21 -16.06 4.52
N GLN A 20 -25.82 -15.20 5.30
CA GLN A 20 -25.39 -13.84 5.50
C GLN A 20 -24.04 -13.91 6.21
N LEU A 21 -22.94 -13.78 5.45
CA LEU A 21 -21.61 -13.63 6.01
C LEU A 21 -21.67 -12.51 7.04
N ALA A 22 -21.39 -12.86 8.28
CA ALA A 22 -21.32 -11.89 9.38
C ALA A 22 -20.32 -10.80 8.94
N ILE A 23 -20.83 -9.59 8.73
CA ILE A 23 -20.02 -8.40 8.49
C ILE A 23 -19.31 -8.12 9.82
N SER A 24 -18.15 -8.74 10.02
CA SER A 24 -17.23 -8.28 11.05
C SER A 24 -16.89 -6.83 10.72
N SER A 25 -16.96 -5.95 11.72
CA SER A 25 -16.65 -4.53 11.61
C SER A 25 -15.46 -4.29 10.70
N LEU A 26 -15.60 -3.34 9.76
CA LEU A 26 -14.53 -2.92 8.86
C LEU A 26 -13.27 -2.62 9.67
N PRO A 27 -12.08 -3.05 9.24
CA PRO A 27 -10.81 -2.61 9.84
C PRO A 27 -10.55 -1.10 9.66
N SER A 28 -11.55 -0.37 9.16
CA SER A 28 -11.44 1.00 8.68
C SER A 28 -11.30 2.07 9.77
N ASP A 29 -11.34 1.72 11.05
CA ASP A 29 -11.21 2.70 12.13
C ASP A 29 -9.88 2.60 12.91
N ASP A 30 -8.98 1.69 12.53
CA ASP A 30 -7.64 1.64 13.13
C ASP A 30 -6.70 2.64 12.45
N MET A 31 -6.88 3.91 12.82
CA MET A 31 -6.08 5.03 12.33
C MET A 31 -5.18 5.58 13.44
N ALA A 32 -4.05 6.14 13.04
CA ALA A 32 -3.19 6.92 13.91
C ALA A 32 -3.42 8.42 13.66
N LEU A 33 -3.52 9.18 14.74
CA LEU A 33 -3.47 10.64 14.66
C LEU A 33 -2.02 11.09 14.55
N VAL A 34 -1.69 11.79 13.47
CA VAL A 34 -0.42 12.51 13.33
C VAL A 34 -0.69 13.96 13.71
N PRO A 35 -0.10 14.49 14.79
CA PRO A 35 -0.38 15.83 15.28
C PRO A 35 0.14 16.90 14.30
N ALA A 36 -0.51 18.07 14.33
CA ALA A 36 -0.04 19.25 13.61
C ALA A 36 1.38 19.65 14.07
N GLY A 37 2.10 20.33 13.20
CA GLY A 37 3.41 20.89 13.51
C GLY A 37 4.48 20.57 12.49
N GLU A 38 5.67 21.01 12.79
CA GLU A 38 6.82 20.96 11.90
C GLU A 38 7.48 19.58 11.87
N PHE A 39 8.07 19.26 10.72
CA PHE A 39 8.95 18.09 10.54
C PHE A 39 10.00 18.37 9.44
N LEU A 40 11.05 17.58 9.44
CA LEU A 40 12.10 17.64 8.41
C LEU A 40 11.68 16.76 7.22
N MET A 41 11.20 17.39 6.13
CA MET A 41 10.83 16.73 4.88
C MET A 41 12.04 16.68 3.94
N GLY A 42 12.25 15.53 3.30
CA GLY A 42 13.37 15.31 2.40
C GLY A 42 14.67 14.94 3.10
N ASN A 43 15.75 14.88 2.35
CA ASN A 43 17.07 14.51 2.84
C ASN A 43 18.07 15.66 2.68
N PRO A 44 19.08 15.77 3.59
CA PRO A 44 20.14 16.79 3.49
C PRO A 44 20.91 16.66 2.19
N ALA A 45 21.37 17.77 1.65
CA ALA A 45 22.27 17.79 0.51
C ALA A 45 23.58 17.05 0.87
N GLY A 46 24.05 16.19 -0.05
CA GLY A 46 25.26 15.38 0.17
C GLY A 46 25.06 14.14 1.04
N SER A 47 23.81 13.82 1.46
CA SER A 47 23.48 12.52 2.03
C SER A 47 23.34 11.47 0.93
N ASP A 48 23.18 10.19 1.33
CA ASP A 48 22.94 9.07 0.41
C ASP A 48 21.56 9.12 -0.28
N GLY A 49 20.79 10.22 -0.09
CA GLY A 49 19.51 10.48 -0.72
C GLY A 49 19.64 10.80 -2.21
N LEU A 50 18.61 10.42 -2.98
CA LEU A 50 18.52 10.76 -4.39
C LEU A 50 18.29 12.29 -4.59
N PRO A 51 18.63 12.85 -5.76
CA PRO A 51 18.48 14.28 -6.00
C PRO A 51 17.06 14.83 -5.84
N ASP A 52 16.05 14.02 -6.08
CA ASP A 52 14.64 14.40 -5.96
C ASP A 52 14.10 14.35 -4.52
N GLU A 53 14.88 13.78 -3.59
CA GLU A 53 14.62 13.83 -2.15
C GLU A 53 15.17 15.12 -1.50
N GLN A 54 15.82 15.97 -2.27
CA GLN A 54 16.55 17.14 -1.80
C GLN A 54 15.95 18.45 -2.32
N PRO A 55 16.10 19.56 -1.58
CA PRO A 55 16.75 19.69 -0.29
C PRO A 55 15.85 19.23 0.87
N GLN A 56 16.44 18.92 2.04
CA GLN A 56 15.69 18.80 3.28
C GLN A 56 15.16 20.18 3.72
N ARG A 57 13.88 20.21 4.12
CA ARG A 57 13.19 21.45 4.50
C ARG A 57 12.35 21.24 5.75
N LEU A 58 12.28 22.26 6.59
CA LEU A 58 11.37 22.29 7.72
C LEU A 58 9.98 22.68 7.21
N ILE A 59 9.03 21.74 7.24
CA ILE A 59 7.67 21.87 6.72
C ILE A 59 6.70 21.78 7.90
N SER A 60 5.69 22.66 7.93
CA SER A 60 4.57 22.57 8.87
C SER A 60 3.35 21.95 8.18
N ILE A 61 2.71 20.97 8.80
CA ILE A 61 1.46 20.40 8.31
C ILE A 61 0.40 20.35 9.42
N ALA A 62 -0.86 20.44 9.02
CA ALA A 62 -2.02 20.28 9.91
C ALA A 62 -2.08 18.85 10.46
N SER A 63 -2.86 18.63 11.51
CA SER A 63 -3.13 17.27 12.02
C SER A 63 -4.01 16.50 11.06
N PHE A 64 -3.74 15.21 10.96
CA PHE A 64 -4.52 14.30 10.10
C PHE A 64 -4.55 12.89 10.71
N TRP A 65 -5.53 12.11 10.28
CA TRP A 65 -5.58 10.68 10.56
C TRP A 65 -5.05 9.90 9.35
N ILE A 66 -4.31 8.82 9.61
CA ILE A 66 -3.83 7.90 8.58
C ILE A 66 -4.00 6.45 9.05
N ASP A 67 -4.33 5.54 8.15
CA ASP A 67 -4.51 4.13 8.46
C ASP A 67 -3.20 3.54 9.02
N ARG A 68 -3.30 2.76 10.12
CA ARG A 68 -2.13 2.09 10.70
C ARG A 68 -1.53 1.05 9.78
N TYR A 69 -2.35 0.48 8.92
CA TYR A 69 -1.99 -0.61 8.00
C TYR A 69 -2.36 -0.26 6.57
N GLU A 70 -1.73 -0.96 5.65
CA GLU A 70 -2.11 -0.98 4.23
C GLU A 70 -3.52 -1.58 4.06
N VAL A 71 -4.22 -1.22 2.98
CA VAL A 71 -5.52 -1.78 2.63
C VAL A 71 -5.37 -3.25 2.24
N THR A 72 -6.08 -4.13 2.93
CA THR A 72 -6.00 -5.58 2.69
C THR A 72 -6.83 -6.05 1.50
N ASN A 73 -6.52 -7.24 0.98
CA ASN A 73 -7.33 -7.89 -0.05
C ASN A 73 -8.78 -8.09 0.39
N ASP A 74 -9.03 -8.49 1.67
CA ASP A 74 -10.40 -8.64 2.19
C ASP A 74 -11.16 -7.32 2.23
N ALA A 75 -10.49 -6.23 2.61
CA ALA A 75 -11.11 -4.90 2.61
C ALA A 75 -11.44 -4.43 1.20
N TYR A 76 -10.52 -4.63 0.26
CA TYR A 76 -10.73 -4.28 -1.14
C TYR A 76 -11.81 -5.16 -1.81
N ALA A 77 -11.91 -6.44 -1.43
CA ALA A 77 -12.96 -7.33 -1.93
C ALA A 77 -14.37 -6.85 -1.55
N ARG A 78 -14.56 -6.32 -0.35
CA ARG A 78 -15.84 -5.70 0.04
C ARG A 78 -16.18 -4.49 -0.81
N PHE A 79 -15.19 -3.67 -1.13
CA PHE A 79 -15.36 -2.54 -2.05
C PHE A 79 -15.83 -3.00 -3.43
N VAL A 80 -15.13 -3.98 -4.03
CA VAL A 80 -15.50 -4.56 -5.33
C VAL A 80 -16.92 -5.12 -5.31
N GLN A 81 -17.26 -5.90 -4.28
CA GLN A 81 -18.59 -6.52 -4.14
C GLN A 81 -19.71 -5.51 -3.94
N THR A 82 -19.44 -4.43 -3.20
CA THR A 82 -20.47 -3.43 -2.85
C THR A 82 -20.72 -2.46 -3.98
N THR A 83 -19.67 -2.08 -4.72
CA THR A 83 -19.74 -0.99 -5.72
C THR A 83 -19.78 -1.50 -7.17
N GLY A 84 -19.41 -2.75 -7.42
CA GLY A 84 -19.16 -3.26 -8.76
C GLY A 84 -17.87 -2.75 -9.38
N HIS A 85 -16.98 -2.14 -8.58
CA HIS A 85 -15.67 -1.70 -9.07
C HIS A 85 -14.86 -2.89 -9.57
N ARG A 86 -13.94 -2.65 -10.50
CA ARG A 86 -13.07 -3.70 -11.05
C ARG A 86 -12.17 -4.33 -9.97
N ALA A 87 -11.99 -5.63 -10.06
CA ALA A 87 -10.98 -6.32 -9.24
C ALA A 87 -9.55 -5.96 -9.67
N PRO A 88 -8.55 -6.10 -8.78
CA PRO A 88 -7.16 -5.98 -9.14
C PRO A 88 -6.81 -6.91 -10.31
N ALA A 89 -6.09 -6.39 -11.30
CA ALA A 89 -5.69 -7.16 -12.46
C ALA A 89 -4.18 -7.37 -12.47
N ASN A 90 -3.74 -8.60 -12.62
CA ASN A 90 -2.36 -8.92 -12.85
C ASN A 90 -2.03 -8.91 -14.34
N ALA A 91 -0.88 -8.36 -14.71
CA ALA A 91 -0.35 -8.43 -16.07
C ALA A 91 0.01 -9.87 -16.48
N ASN A 92 0.34 -10.74 -15.52
CA ASN A 92 0.61 -12.15 -15.73
C ASN A 92 -0.58 -13.01 -15.25
N PRO A 93 -1.36 -13.62 -16.16
CA PRO A 93 -2.49 -14.48 -15.80
C PRO A 93 -2.09 -15.70 -14.94
N ALA A 94 -0.84 -16.17 -15.05
CA ALA A 94 -0.37 -17.33 -14.29
C ALA A 94 -0.22 -17.03 -12.78
N SER A 95 -0.01 -15.78 -12.40
CA SER A 95 0.11 -15.31 -11.02
C SER A 95 -1.09 -14.48 -10.53
N THR A 96 -2.26 -14.71 -11.11
CA THR A 96 -3.49 -14.03 -10.69
C THR A 96 -3.77 -14.30 -9.21
N LEU A 97 -3.81 -13.21 -8.44
CA LEU A 97 -4.13 -13.25 -7.00
C LEU A 97 -5.63 -13.15 -6.71
N TRP A 98 -6.44 -12.90 -7.74
CA TRP A 98 -7.88 -12.74 -7.66
C TRP A 98 -8.59 -13.59 -8.70
N GLU A 99 -9.63 -14.31 -8.26
CA GLU A 99 -10.45 -15.18 -9.11
C GLU A 99 -11.93 -14.85 -8.87
N ASN A 100 -12.72 -14.62 -9.93
CA ASN A 100 -14.14 -14.27 -9.82
C ASN A 100 -14.43 -13.06 -8.89
N ASN A 101 -13.59 -12.03 -8.96
CA ASN A 101 -13.68 -10.81 -8.13
C ASN A 101 -13.50 -11.03 -6.63
N VAL A 102 -12.85 -12.11 -6.23
CA VAL A 102 -12.45 -12.36 -4.83
C VAL A 102 -10.96 -12.74 -4.78
N PRO A 103 -10.25 -12.41 -3.70
CA PRO A 103 -8.88 -12.86 -3.50
C PRO A 103 -8.83 -14.39 -3.36
N ILE A 104 -7.76 -14.99 -3.85
CA ILE A 104 -7.51 -16.42 -3.60
C ILE A 104 -7.39 -16.69 -2.09
N SER A 105 -7.61 -17.95 -1.70
CA SER A 105 -7.52 -18.35 -0.28
C SER A 105 -6.13 -18.06 0.31
N GLY A 106 -6.10 -17.57 1.53
CA GLY A 106 -4.88 -17.35 2.32
C GLY A 106 -4.26 -15.96 2.21
N ILE A 107 -4.73 -15.09 1.29
CA ILE A 107 -4.17 -13.74 1.14
C ILE A 107 -5.07 -12.62 1.64
N GLY A 108 -6.17 -12.92 2.29
CA GLY A 108 -7.16 -11.93 2.72
C GLY A 108 -6.55 -10.79 3.56
N THR A 109 -5.61 -11.11 4.45
CA THR A 109 -4.90 -10.16 5.32
C THR A 109 -3.63 -9.54 4.70
N HIS A 110 -3.24 -9.96 3.50
CA HIS A 110 -2.15 -9.31 2.77
C HIS A 110 -2.64 -8.01 2.14
N PRO A 111 -1.76 -7.02 1.89
CA PRO A 111 -2.13 -5.81 1.18
C PRO A 111 -2.62 -6.12 -0.22
N VAL A 112 -3.61 -5.36 -0.68
CA VAL A 112 -4.04 -5.39 -2.07
C VAL A 112 -2.95 -4.81 -2.96
N VAL A 113 -2.66 -5.48 -4.06
CA VAL A 113 -1.70 -5.03 -5.10
C VAL A 113 -2.35 -5.09 -6.48
N ASN A 114 -1.63 -4.68 -7.53
CA ASN A 114 -2.15 -4.60 -8.90
C ASN A 114 -3.34 -3.64 -9.03
N VAL A 115 -3.32 -2.57 -8.28
CA VAL A 115 -4.30 -1.48 -8.29
C VAL A 115 -3.68 -0.21 -8.86
N SER A 116 -4.45 0.54 -9.64
CA SER A 116 -4.03 1.84 -10.17
C SER A 116 -4.25 2.96 -9.14
N TRP A 117 -3.73 4.14 -9.44
CA TRP A 117 -3.99 5.33 -8.63
C TRP A 117 -5.49 5.66 -8.59
N GLU A 118 -6.20 5.50 -9.71
CA GLU A 118 -7.64 5.72 -9.77
C GLU A 118 -8.42 4.70 -8.92
N ASP A 119 -7.98 3.43 -8.90
CA ASP A 119 -8.54 2.39 -8.05
C ASP A 119 -8.34 2.73 -6.56
N ALA A 120 -7.16 3.24 -6.20
CA ALA A 120 -6.81 3.63 -4.84
C ALA A 120 -7.65 4.84 -4.36
N VAL A 121 -7.81 5.87 -5.22
CA VAL A 121 -8.70 7.02 -4.93
C VAL A 121 -10.13 6.56 -4.77
N ALA A 122 -10.64 5.70 -5.65
CA ALA A 122 -12.01 5.20 -5.59
C ALA A 122 -12.26 4.43 -4.28
N TYR A 123 -11.32 3.58 -3.87
CA TYR A 123 -11.41 2.85 -2.61
C TYR A 123 -11.44 3.78 -1.39
N CYS A 124 -10.44 4.69 -1.26
CA CYS A 124 -10.38 5.59 -0.11
C CYS A 124 -11.64 6.49 -0.04
N THR A 125 -12.13 6.99 -1.18
CA THR A 125 -13.35 7.79 -1.24
C THR A 125 -14.58 6.99 -0.80
N TRP A 126 -14.70 5.72 -1.20
CA TRP A 126 -15.81 4.86 -0.79
C TRP A 126 -15.92 4.70 0.72
N ILE A 127 -14.80 4.63 1.43
CA ILE A 127 -14.79 4.55 2.89
C ILE A 127 -14.78 5.92 3.59
N GLY A 128 -15.01 7.03 2.86
CA GLY A 128 -15.03 8.39 3.41
C GLY A 128 -13.64 8.93 3.77
N LYS A 129 -12.60 8.47 3.09
CA LYS A 129 -11.20 8.88 3.25
C LYS A 129 -10.64 9.39 1.91
N ARG A 130 -9.36 9.74 1.89
CA ARG A 130 -8.56 10.12 0.71
C ARG A 130 -7.19 9.43 0.74
N LEU A 131 -6.44 9.52 -0.34
CA LEU A 131 -5.01 9.22 -0.28
C LEU A 131 -4.29 10.26 0.59
N PRO A 132 -3.20 9.91 1.27
CA PRO A 132 -2.34 10.88 1.95
C PRO A 132 -1.63 11.77 0.93
N THR A 133 -1.30 13.00 1.31
CA THR A 133 -0.31 13.79 0.59
C THR A 133 1.09 13.24 0.83
N GLU A 134 2.04 13.60 -0.02
CA GLU A 134 3.43 13.15 0.12
C GLU A 134 4.04 13.62 1.45
N ALA A 135 3.76 14.84 1.87
CA ALA A 135 4.21 15.39 3.15
C ALA A 135 3.56 14.69 4.36
N GLU A 136 2.27 14.38 4.29
CA GLU A 136 1.58 13.61 5.35
C GLU A 136 2.18 12.22 5.49
N TRP A 137 2.36 11.52 4.37
CA TRP A 137 2.94 10.19 4.36
C TRP A 137 4.35 10.19 4.97
N GLU A 138 5.21 11.12 4.54
CA GLU A 138 6.58 11.21 5.02
C GLU A 138 6.66 11.53 6.51
N LYS A 139 5.87 12.49 7.01
CA LYS A 139 5.79 12.76 8.45
C LYS A 139 5.32 11.55 9.24
N ALA A 140 4.29 10.84 8.74
CA ALA A 140 3.76 9.64 9.37
C ALA A 140 4.80 8.52 9.46
N ALA A 141 5.66 8.39 8.45
CA ALA A 141 6.73 7.39 8.38
C ALA A 141 7.92 7.73 9.27
N ARG A 142 8.44 8.98 9.21
CA ARG A 142 9.71 9.34 9.86
C ARG A 142 9.59 10.11 11.16
N GLY A 143 8.41 10.63 11.53
CA GLY A 143 8.28 11.52 12.67
C GLY A 143 8.82 12.94 12.38
N THR A 144 9.45 13.56 13.38
CA THR A 144 9.92 14.96 13.29
C THR A 144 11.44 15.10 13.26
N ASP A 145 12.17 14.04 13.53
CA ASP A 145 13.62 14.05 13.71
C ASP A 145 14.46 13.76 12.46
N GLY A 146 13.78 13.52 11.30
CA GLY A 146 14.47 13.31 10.04
C GLY A 146 15.13 11.95 9.88
N ARG A 147 14.71 10.94 10.65
CA ARG A 147 15.26 9.57 10.58
C ARG A 147 15.12 8.95 9.20
N LEU A 148 16.06 8.05 8.87
CA LEU A 148 16.11 7.40 7.55
C LEU A 148 15.04 6.31 7.35
N TYR A 149 14.75 5.54 8.39
CA TYR A 149 13.74 4.48 8.38
C TYR A 149 12.70 4.72 9.49
N PRO A 150 11.52 4.15 9.44
CA PRO A 150 10.50 4.36 10.47
C PRO A 150 11.00 4.06 11.89
N TRP A 151 11.92 3.13 12.03
CA TRP A 151 12.49 2.67 13.31
C TRP A 151 13.81 3.37 13.72
N GLY A 152 14.35 4.30 12.92
CA GLY A 152 15.62 4.99 13.20
C GLY A 152 16.53 5.12 12.00
N ASN A 153 17.84 5.28 12.23
CA ASN A 153 18.80 5.55 11.15
C ASN A 153 19.56 4.30 10.67
N GLU A 154 19.56 3.23 11.46
CA GLU A 154 20.28 2.01 11.11
C GLU A 154 19.37 1.06 10.33
N TRP A 155 19.87 0.57 9.19
CA TRP A 155 19.16 -0.46 8.41
C TRP A 155 19.16 -1.80 9.15
N ASP A 156 17.99 -2.43 9.18
CA ASP A 156 17.81 -3.76 9.71
C ASP A 156 16.80 -4.51 8.83
N PHE A 157 17.28 -5.47 8.05
CA PHE A 157 16.43 -6.23 7.11
C PHE A 157 15.35 -7.07 7.81
N ALA A 158 15.47 -7.34 9.11
CA ALA A 158 14.46 -8.06 9.87
C ALA A 158 13.23 -7.19 10.23
N LYS A 159 13.26 -5.88 9.93
CA LYS A 159 12.21 -4.92 10.30
C LYS A 159 11.26 -4.54 9.16
N ALA A 160 11.50 -5.05 7.94
CA ALA A 160 10.68 -4.70 6.79
C ALA A 160 10.63 -5.84 5.76
N ASN A 161 9.48 -6.06 5.13
CA ASN A 161 9.38 -6.95 3.98
C ASN A 161 10.04 -6.32 2.75
N SER A 162 11.19 -6.84 2.36
CA SER A 162 12.06 -6.28 1.31
C SER A 162 12.87 -7.37 0.61
N ALA A 163 13.57 -7.03 -0.46
CA ALA A 163 14.55 -7.92 -1.09
C ALA A 163 15.58 -8.45 -0.08
N SER A 164 16.03 -7.57 0.83
CA SER A 164 16.99 -7.92 1.87
C SER A 164 16.46 -8.93 2.89
N TYR A 165 15.18 -8.80 3.28
CA TYR A 165 14.51 -9.74 4.18
C TYR A 165 14.50 -11.17 3.58
N TRP A 166 14.08 -11.28 2.34
CA TRP A 166 13.98 -12.57 1.66
C TRP A 166 15.33 -13.21 1.39
N ALA A 167 16.35 -12.40 1.12
CA ALA A 167 17.73 -12.87 0.94
C ALA A 167 18.45 -13.19 2.26
N GLY A 168 17.92 -12.75 3.42
CA GLY A 168 18.56 -12.91 4.72
C GLY A 168 19.84 -12.08 4.90
N ARG A 169 20.05 -11.07 4.07
CA ARG A 169 21.20 -10.16 4.09
C ARG A 169 20.84 -8.84 3.41
N THR A 170 21.61 -7.79 3.67
CA THR A 170 21.42 -6.53 2.94
C THR A 170 21.63 -6.73 1.45
N ILE A 171 20.61 -6.35 0.68
CA ILE A 171 20.63 -6.25 -0.78
C ILE A 171 20.58 -4.78 -1.15
N ASP A 172 21.45 -4.40 -2.08
CA ASP A 172 21.43 -3.07 -2.70
C ASP A 172 21.53 -3.24 -4.21
N PHE A 173 20.71 -2.48 -4.95
CA PHE A 173 20.71 -2.43 -6.40
C PHE A 173 21.22 -1.08 -6.86
N GLN A 174 22.33 -1.05 -7.57
CA GLN A 174 22.91 0.16 -8.14
C GLN A 174 22.30 0.53 -9.50
N SER A 175 21.58 -0.43 -10.10
CA SER A 175 21.00 -0.28 -11.43
C SER A 175 19.81 -1.23 -11.65
N GLY A 176 19.02 -0.98 -12.69
CA GLY A 176 17.99 -1.92 -13.16
C GLY A 176 18.57 -3.27 -13.58
N ALA A 177 19.83 -3.32 -14.04
CA ALA A 177 20.48 -4.57 -14.38
C ALA A 177 20.76 -5.45 -13.15
N ASP A 178 21.07 -4.85 -12.00
CA ASP A 178 21.26 -5.58 -10.74
C ASP A 178 19.91 -6.13 -10.25
N TRP A 179 18.85 -5.35 -10.40
CA TRP A 179 17.49 -5.79 -10.10
C TRP A 179 17.08 -6.98 -10.95
N ASP A 180 17.31 -6.91 -12.27
CA ASP A 180 17.04 -8.01 -13.22
C ASP A 180 17.90 -9.26 -12.88
N ALA A 181 19.16 -9.05 -12.54
CA ALA A 181 20.06 -10.16 -12.17
C ALA A 181 19.59 -10.86 -10.89
N PHE A 182 19.00 -10.15 -9.95
CA PHE A 182 18.45 -10.73 -8.72
C PHE A 182 17.06 -11.35 -8.94
N TRP A 183 16.08 -10.55 -9.40
CA TRP A 183 14.67 -10.96 -9.43
C TRP A 183 14.26 -11.78 -10.65
N VAL A 184 14.94 -11.61 -11.80
CA VAL A 184 14.56 -12.31 -13.04
C VAL A 184 15.39 -13.56 -13.28
N LYS A 185 16.69 -13.51 -12.96
CA LYS A 185 17.65 -14.56 -13.33
C LYS A 185 18.36 -15.22 -12.15
N GLY A 186 18.25 -14.65 -10.95
CA GLY A 186 19.06 -15.00 -9.80
C GLY A 186 18.29 -15.54 -8.61
N GLU A 187 18.87 -15.28 -7.45
CA GLU A 187 18.40 -15.76 -6.15
C GLU A 187 16.96 -15.31 -5.84
N GLY A 188 16.60 -14.06 -6.15
CA GLY A 188 15.25 -13.54 -5.93
C GLY A 188 14.18 -14.29 -6.73
N ALA A 189 14.49 -14.67 -7.98
CA ALA A 189 13.59 -15.51 -8.78
C ALA A 189 13.36 -16.88 -8.13
N GLN A 190 14.43 -17.50 -7.60
CA GLN A 190 14.33 -18.75 -6.88
C GLN A 190 13.48 -18.60 -5.61
N ILE A 191 13.73 -17.57 -4.81
CA ILE A 191 12.97 -17.25 -3.60
C ILE A 191 11.48 -17.05 -3.93
N SER A 192 11.17 -16.26 -4.95
CA SER A 192 9.79 -16.02 -5.38
C SER A 192 9.10 -17.32 -5.79
N LYS A 193 9.77 -18.18 -6.54
CA LYS A 193 9.24 -19.47 -6.97
C LYS A 193 8.95 -20.41 -5.79
N GLU A 194 9.80 -20.40 -4.77
CA GLU A 194 9.70 -21.33 -3.62
C GLU A 194 8.75 -20.83 -2.54
N LYS A 195 8.76 -19.51 -2.26
CA LYS A 195 8.09 -18.91 -1.11
C LYS A 195 6.95 -17.97 -1.51
N GLY A 196 6.92 -17.51 -2.75
CA GLY A 196 5.95 -16.53 -3.21
C GLY A 196 4.55 -17.12 -3.40
N ILE A 197 3.55 -16.29 -3.18
CA ILE A 197 2.17 -16.57 -3.53
C ILE A 197 2.09 -16.81 -5.04
N LYS A 198 1.57 -17.96 -5.46
CA LYS A 198 1.59 -18.40 -6.86
C LYS A 198 3.00 -18.43 -7.49
N GLY A 199 4.05 -18.50 -6.65
CA GLY A 199 5.45 -18.52 -7.12
C GLY A 199 6.01 -17.18 -7.59
N GLU A 200 5.38 -16.06 -7.26
CA GLU A 200 5.80 -14.72 -7.73
C GLU A 200 5.74 -13.64 -6.65
N VAL A 201 4.64 -13.50 -5.91
CA VAL A 201 4.40 -12.36 -5.04
C VAL A 201 4.82 -12.66 -3.60
N LEU A 202 5.62 -11.78 -3.02
CA LEU A 202 6.20 -11.95 -1.69
C LEU A 202 5.65 -10.94 -0.67
N THR A 203 4.41 -10.45 -0.84
CA THR A 203 3.74 -9.68 0.20
C THR A 203 3.56 -10.53 1.46
N MET A 204 3.57 -9.88 2.61
CA MET A 204 3.27 -10.48 3.91
C MET A 204 1.94 -9.94 4.45
N PRO A 205 1.25 -10.66 5.35
CA PRO A 205 0.13 -10.08 6.08
C PRO A 205 0.50 -8.76 6.71
N ILE A 206 -0.41 -7.77 6.66
CA ILE A 206 -0.19 -6.46 7.28
C ILE A 206 0.25 -6.60 8.75
N GLY A 207 1.18 -5.76 9.20
CA GLY A 207 1.67 -5.77 10.59
C GLY A 207 2.64 -6.91 10.92
N SER A 208 3.17 -7.64 9.92
CA SER A 208 4.12 -8.74 10.15
C SER A 208 5.45 -8.28 10.76
N PHE A 209 5.75 -6.99 10.73
CA PHE A 209 7.02 -6.41 11.18
C PHE A 209 6.84 -5.41 12.34
N PRO A 210 6.46 -5.86 13.56
CA PRO A 210 6.17 -4.95 14.68
C PRO A 210 7.41 -4.16 15.16
N ALA A 211 8.62 -4.60 14.87
CA ALA A 211 9.85 -3.86 15.15
C ALA A 211 10.15 -2.75 14.11
N GLY A 212 9.41 -2.73 13.00
CA GLY A 212 9.50 -1.73 11.92
C GLY A 212 8.53 -0.57 12.03
N VAL A 213 7.82 -0.45 13.14
CA VAL A 213 6.76 0.54 13.37
C VAL A 213 7.30 1.97 13.39
N SER A 214 6.54 2.90 12.80
CA SER A 214 6.84 4.33 12.80
C SER A 214 6.64 4.98 14.17
N PRO A 215 7.14 6.22 14.41
CA PRO A 215 6.92 6.94 15.66
C PRO A 215 5.46 7.13 16.06
N TYR A 216 4.55 7.11 15.09
CA TYR A 216 3.10 7.23 15.32
C TYR A 216 2.36 5.89 15.37
N GLY A 217 3.09 4.77 15.36
CA GLY A 217 2.52 3.43 15.46
C GLY A 217 1.91 2.92 14.16
N LEU A 218 2.45 3.36 13.01
CA LEU A 218 2.07 2.81 11.69
C LEU A 218 2.98 1.65 11.32
N TYR A 219 2.40 0.61 10.78
CA TYR A 219 3.10 -0.58 10.29
C TYR A 219 3.39 -0.46 8.80
N ASP A 220 4.41 -1.16 8.35
CA ASP A 220 4.76 -1.37 6.94
C ASP A 220 5.01 -0.06 6.14
N MET A 221 5.41 1.03 6.86
CA MET A 221 5.82 2.30 6.23
C MET A 221 7.19 2.21 5.52
N ALA A 222 7.79 1.04 5.53
CA ALA A 222 8.99 0.66 4.78
C ALA A 222 8.84 -0.77 4.31
N GLY A 223 8.74 -1.00 3.01
CA GLY A 223 8.58 -2.31 2.42
C GLY A 223 7.13 -2.80 2.36
N ASN A 224 6.93 -4.08 2.19
CA ASN A 224 5.70 -4.78 1.88
C ASN A 224 5.12 -4.32 0.54
N VAL A 225 4.40 -3.22 0.46
CA VAL A 225 4.01 -2.61 -0.82
C VAL A 225 4.32 -1.11 -0.87
N THR A 226 4.68 -0.63 -2.04
CA THR A 226 4.73 0.80 -2.32
C THR A 226 3.31 1.36 -2.29
N GLU A 227 3.11 2.57 -1.80
CA GLU A 227 1.78 3.15 -1.58
C GLU A 227 1.52 4.33 -2.50
N TRP A 228 0.35 4.34 -3.16
CA TRP A 228 -0.09 5.47 -3.96
C TRP A 228 -0.33 6.71 -3.11
N ILE A 229 0.16 7.86 -3.61
CA ILE A 229 0.06 9.17 -2.97
C ILE A 229 -0.87 10.08 -3.80
N GLN A 230 -1.53 11.05 -3.15
CA GLN A 230 -2.40 12.01 -3.83
C GLN A 230 -1.66 12.88 -4.83
N ASP A 231 -0.43 13.25 -4.52
CA ASP A 231 0.37 14.25 -5.21
C ASP A 231 0.76 13.82 -6.62
N TRP A 232 0.85 14.80 -7.53
CA TRP A 232 1.61 14.64 -8.75
C TRP A 232 3.11 14.59 -8.42
N TYR A 233 3.83 13.68 -9.03
CA TYR A 233 5.27 13.60 -8.87
C TYR A 233 5.97 14.65 -9.76
N ASN A 234 6.94 15.34 -9.15
CA ASN A 234 7.92 16.18 -9.85
C ASN A 234 9.25 16.09 -9.09
N PRO A 235 10.37 15.71 -9.74
CA PRO A 235 11.66 15.53 -9.08
C PRO A 235 12.24 16.82 -8.49
N ASN A 236 11.76 17.99 -8.93
CA ASN A 236 12.22 19.29 -8.43
C ASN A 236 11.26 19.93 -7.40
N TYR A 237 10.15 19.29 -7.08
CA TYR A 237 9.11 19.90 -6.25
C TYR A 237 9.61 20.35 -4.88
N TYR A 238 10.50 19.58 -4.24
CA TYR A 238 11.02 19.92 -2.92
C TYR A 238 11.81 21.23 -2.87
N LYS A 239 12.35 21.70 -4.00
CA LYS A 239 13.08 22.98 -4.07
C LYS A 239 12.17 24.19 -3.80
N ASP A 240 10.94 24.13 -4.29
CA ASP A 240 10.00 25.27 -4.32
C ASP A 240 8.67 24.97 -3.59
N ALA A 241 8.52 23.80 -2.97
CA ALA A 241 7.29 23.42 -2.24
C ALA A 241 6.93 24.47 -1.18
N PRO A 242 5.63 24.75 -0.95
CA PRO A 242 5.20 25.57 0.18
C PRO A 242 5.72 25.01 1.51
N LEU A 243 6.03 25.89 2.48
CA LEU A 243 6.47 25.47 3.82
C LEU A 243 5.30 25.03 4.73
N SER A 244 4.07 25.28 4.30
CA SER A 244 2.86 24.88 5.02
C SER A 244 1.98 24.03 4.10
N ASP A 245 1.58 22.86 4.59
CA ASP A 245 0.64 21.92 3.97
C ASP A 245 0.88 21.71 2.45
N PRO A 246 2.10 21.34 2.00
CA PRO A 246 2.35 21.13 0.58
C PRO A 246 1.49 19.97 0.03
N GLN A 247 0.85 20.22 -1.12
CA GLN A 247 -0.10 19.31 -1.77
C GLN A 247 0.43 18.74 -3.09
N GLY A 248 1.75 18.80 -3.31
CA GLY A 248 2.34 18.48 -4.59
C GLY A 248 2.13 19.54 -5.67
N PRO A 249 2.68 19.34 -6.87
CA PRO A 249 2.43 20.20 -8.02
C PRO A 249 0.94 20.21 -8.39
N PRO A 250 0.38 21.34 -8.89
CA PRO A 250 -1.04 21.43 -9.24
C PRO A 250 -1.41 20.56 -10.46
N ARG A 251 -0.44 20.07 -11.20
CA ARG A 251 -0.59 19.19 -12.39
C ARG A 251 0.67 18.40 -12.64
N GLY A 252 0.53 17.26 -13.31
CA GLY A 252 1.64 16.39 -13.68
C GLY A 252 1.22 15.32 -14.68
N ALA A 253 2.13 14.43 -15.05
CA ALA A 253 1.87 13.28 -15.90
C ALA A 253 1.85 11.95 -15.13
N ILE A 254 2.49 11.94 -13.95
CA ILE A 254 2.69 10.75 -13.11
C ILE A 254 2.41 11.09 -11.65
N LYS A 255 1.99 10.09 -10.88
CA LYS A 255 1.66 10.20 -9.46
C LYS A 255 2.81 9.72 -8.58
N ALA A 256 2.99 10.36 -7.44
CA ALA A 256 3.97 9.95 -6.46
C ALA A 256 3.57 8.62 -5.79
N MET A 257 4.57 7.85 -5.39
CA MET A 257 4.44 6.64 -4.58
C MET A 257 5.53 6.65 -3.50
N ARG A 258 5.29 5.95 -2.38
CA ARG A 258 6.18 5.96 -1.21
C ARG A 258 6.31 4.59 -0.58
N GLY A 259 7.35 4.42 0.26
CA GLY A 259 7.53 3.26 1.15
C GLY A 259 8.37 2.13 0.60
N GLY A 260 8.48 2.01 -0.71
CA GLY A 260 9.11 0.85 -1.34
C GLY A 260 8.30 -0.43 -1.12
N SER A 261 8.78 -1.56 -1.61
CA SER A 261 8.05 -2.83 -1.54
C SER A 261 8.96 -4.02 -1.28
N TRP A 262 8.38 -5.22 -1.18
CA TRP A 262 9.10 -6.47 -1.08
C TRP A 262 10.15 -6.68 -2.20
N LEU A 263 10.00 -5.97 -3.34
CA LEU A 263 10.90 -6.01 -4.49
C LEU A 263 12.13 -5.09 -4.35
N LYS A 264 12.08 -4.14 -3.41
CA LYS A 264 13.03 -3.02 -3.34
C LYS A 264 14.20 -3.30 -2.40
N PRO A 265 15.38 -2.70 -2.68
CA PRO A 265 16.55 -2.76 -1.81
C PRO A 265 16.41 -1.79 -0.63
N ALA A 266 17.35 -1.90 0.34
CA ALA A 266 17.38 -1.06 1.55
C ALA A 266 17.28 0.44 1.27
N ILE A 267 17.99 0.93 0.26
CA ILE A 267 18.02 2.35 -0.10
C ILE A 267 16.65 2.90 -0.49
N SER A 268 15.81 2.07 -1.14
CA SER A 268 14.47 2.46 -1.58
C SER A 268 13.38 2.26 -0.51
N LEU A 269 13.75 1.89 0.71
CA LEU A 269 12.84 1.79 1.86
C LEU A 269 13.03 2.94 2.86
N ARG A 270 13.87 3.91 2.53
CA ARG A 270 14.05 5.11 3.36
C ARG A 270 12.78 5.94 3.34
N THR A 271 12.49 6.59 4.45
CA THR A 271 11.31 7.46 4.59
C THR A 271 11.32 8.65 3.64
N GLY A 272 12.48 9.06 3.14
CA GLY A 272 12.67 10.11 2.16
C GLY A 272 12.62 9.63 0.70
N ASP A 273 12.71 8.31 0.44
CA ASP A 273 12.73 7.78 -0.93
C ASP A 273 11.41 8.06 -1.67
N ARG A 274 11.53 8.42 -2.94
CA ARG A 274 10.41 8.84 -3.79
C ARG A 274 10.33 7.95 -5.01
N ASP A 275 9.16 7.37 -5.25
CA ASP A 275 8.85 6.58 -6.44
C ASP A 275 7.66 7.20 -7.19
N TRP A 276 7.37 6.71 -8.38
CA TRP A 276 6.29 7.24 -9.21
C TRP A 276 5.73 6.23 -10.21
N GLY A 277 4.50 6.50 -10.66
CA GLY A 277 3.84 5.70 -11.70
C GLY A 277 2.80 6.48 -12.48
N THR A 278 2.42 5.98 -13.66
CA THR A 278 1.27 6.51 -14.39
C THR A 278 -0.03 6.15 -13.65
N MET A 279 -1.06 7.00 -13.77
CA MET A 279 -2.32 6.83 -13.02
C MET A 279 -3.02 5.50 -13.29
N ASP A 280 -2.84 4.95 -14.48
CA ASP A 280 -3.46 3.70 -14.95
C ASP A 280 -2.60 2.46 -14.73
N SER A 281 -1.32 2.64 -14.37
CA SER A 281 -0.41 1.51 -14.09
C SER A 281 -0.85 0.73 -12.86
N ARG A 282 -0.60 -0.59 -12.87
CA ARG A 282 -0.98 -1.52 -11.80
C ARG A 282 0.19 -2.41 -11.42
N PRO A 283 1.19 -1.86 -10.73
CA PRO A 283 2.38 -2.61 -10.38
C PRO A 283 2.08 -3.71 -9.34
N SER A 284 2.75 -4.84 -9.46
CA SER A 284 2.56 -6.00 -8.56
C SER A 284 3.06 -5.77 -7.12
N GLY A 285 3.80 -4.70 -6.89
CA GLY A 285 4.30 -4.30 -5.58
C GLY A 285 3.71 -2.99 -5.07
N THR A 286 2.57 -2.53 -5.62
CA THR A 286 1.98 -1.24 -5.23
C THR A 286 0.55 -1.42 -4.73
N GLY A 287 0.28 -0.84 -3.57
CA GLY A 287 -0.97 -0.93 -2.81
C GLY A 287 -1.50 0.43 -2.37
N ILE A 288 -2.26 0.44 -1.28
CA ILE A 288 -3.07 1.58 -0.83
C ILE A 288 -2.95 1.74 0.68
N ARG A 289 -2.81 2.99 1.14
CA ARG A 289 -3.10 3.44 2.50
C ARG A 289 -3.92 4.71 2.43
N CYS A 290 -4.95 4.84 3.27
CA CYS A 290 -5.82 6.02 3.25
C CYS A 290 -5.54 6.94 4.44
N ALA A 291 -5.91 8.22 4.24
CA ALA A 291 -5.86 9.27 5.26
C ALA A 291 -7.18 10.04 5.31
N LYS A 292 -7.38 10.83 6.34
CA LYS A 292 -8.48 11.80 6.43
C LYS A 292 -8.09 13.00 7.29
N GLU A 293 -8.77 14.11 7.10
CA GLU A 293 -8.62 15.30 7.92
C GLU A 293 -8.87 14.98 9.41
N ALA A 294 -8.09 15.59 10.30
CA ALA A 294 -8.45 15.66 11.72
C ALA A 294 -9.40 16.84 11.88
N SER A 295 -10.64 16.54 12.25
CA SER A 295 -11.67 17.56 12.54
C SER A 295 -11.37 18.32 13.82
#